data_cff9d5bf9d6798075439a7a43a6274c5
#
_entry.id   cff9d5bf9d6798075439a7a43a6274c5
#
_cell.length_a   1.000
_cell.length_b   1.000
_cell.length_c   1.000
_cell.angle_alpha   90.00
_cell.angle_beta   90.00
_cell.angle_gamma   90.00
#
_symmetry.space_group_name_H-M   'P 1'
#
loop_
_entity.id
_entity.type
_entity.pdbx_description
1 polymer ?
#
loop_
_entity_poly.entity_id
_entity_poly.type
_entity_poly.pdbx_seq_one_letter_code
_entity_poly.pdbx_strand_id
1 'polypeptide(L)'
;MAKLTEEAKNVIGAMRPAYVATAGKNGKPNVSAKGSVRVLDDEHVVFADVHSPRTIANIRENPQVSILWLDAATHKGCRIWGKGEIITSGELFDKTAAMLASRNMKINAVVKVAVEQVETN
;
A
#
# COMPACT_ATOMS: atom_id res chain seq x y z
N MET A 1 12.98 10.13 -5.06
CA MET A 1 12.33 9.05 -4.30
C MET A 1 13.15 8.68 -3.09
N ALA A 2 12.51 8.28 -2.02
CA ALA A 2 13.17 7.81 -0.82
C ALA A 2 13.34 6.29 -0.87
N LYS A 3 14.44 5.80 -0.30
CA LYS A 3 14.67 4.36 -0.16
C LYS A 3 14.13 3.86 1.17
N LEU A 4 13.53 2.69 1.16
CA LEU A 4 13.10 2.00 2.36
C LEU A 4 14.33 1.52 3.14
N THR A 5 14.37 1.83 4.44
CA THR A 5 15.41 1.31 5.33
C THR A 5 15.16 -0.16 5.63
N GLU A 6 16.17 -0.88 6.12
CA GLU A 6 15.96 -2.28 6.55
C GLU A 6 14.94 -2.35 7.68
N GLU A 7 14.94 -1.39 8.61
CA GLU A 7 13.95 -1.32 9.68
C GLU A 7 12.54 -1.19 9.12
N ALA A 8 12.34 -0.28 8.14
CA ALA A 8 11.03 -0.11 7.50
C ALA A 8 10.58 -1.39 6.80
N LYS A 9 11.47 -2.03 6.04
CA LYS A 9 11.15 -3.30 5.36
C LYS A 9 10.73 -4.39 6.34
N ASN A 10 11.41 -4.48 7.49
CA ASN A 10 11.07 -5.47 8.51
C ASN A 10 9.67 -5.22 9.09
N VAL A 11 9.33 -3.97 9.37
CA VAL A 11 8.00 -3.60 9.87
C VAL A 11 6.94 -3.93 8.82
N ILE A 12 7.15 -3.52 7.58
CA ILE A 12 6.21 -3.77 6.48
C ILE A 12 5.97 -5.27 6.28
N GLY A 13 7.03 -6.06 6.41
CA GLY A 13 6.93 -7.52 6.27
C GLY A 13 6.23 -8.21 7.43
N ALA A 14 6.27 -7.64 8.63
CA ALA A 14 5.79 -8.28 9.86
C ALA A 14 4.40 -7.83 10.31
N MET A 15 4.01 -6.57 10.02
CA MET A 15 2.76 -5.99 10.54
C MET A 15 1.61 -6.16 9.54
N ARG A 16 0.47 -6.61 10.02
CA ARG A 16 -0.77 -6.75 9.26
C ARG A 16 -1.94 -6.38 10.16
N PRO A 17 -2.95 -5.66 9.66
CA PRO A 17 -2.99 -5.01 8.36
C PRO A 17 -2.21 -3.70 8.35
N ALA A 18 -1.99 -3.14 7.16
CA ALA A 18 -1.58 -1.76 7.00
C ALA A 18 -2.81 -0.89 6.75
N TYR A 19 -2.70 0.40 7.07
CA TYR A 19 -3.79 1.36 6.90
C TYR A 19 -3.40 2.35 5.81
N VAL A 20 -4.17 2.38 4.74
CA VAL A 20 -3.90 3.19 3.54
C VAL A 20 -4.82 4.40 3.53
N ALA A 21 -4.24 5.58 3.56
CA ALA A 21 -4.96 6.85 3.50
C ALA A 21 -4.83 7.45 2.10
N THR A 22 -5.96 7.89 1.56
CA THR A 22 -6.06 8.55 0.26
C THR A 22 -7.05 9.70 0.36
N ALA A 23 -7.02 10.61 -0.60
CA ALA A 23 -8.02 11.66 -0.74
C ALA A 23 -8.22 11.98 -2.22
N GLY A 24 -9.44 12.31 -2.60
CA GLY A 24 -9.74 12.78 -3.94
C GLY A 24 -9.44 14.27 -4.11
N LYS A 25 -9.86 14.84 -5.23
CA LYS A 25 -9.66 16.26 -5.54
C LYS A 25 -10.33 17.19 -4.53
N ASN A 26 -11.43 16.75 -3.93
CA ASN A 26 -12.15 17.54 -2.94
C ASN A 26 -11.50 17.53 -1.55
N GLY A 27 -10.40 16.76 -1.38
CA GLY A 27 -9.69 16.67 -0.12
C GLY A 27 -10.31 15.77 0.93
N LYS A 28 -11.45 15.13 0.63
CA LYS A 28 -12.10 14.24 1.60
C LYS A 28 -11.24 12.99 1.82
N PRO A 29 -10.72 12.76 3.05
CA PRO A 29 -9.85 11.62 3.29
C PRO A 29 -10.62 10.31 3.40
N ASN A 30 -9.96 9.22 3.02
CA ASN A 30 -10.45 7.87 3.18
C ASN A 30 -9.32 7.00 3.74
N VAL A 31 -9.67 6.07 4.63
CA VAL A 31 -8.72 5.12 5.21
C VAL A 31 -9.25 3.71 4.96
N SER A 32 -8.36 2.83 4.49
CA SER A 32 -8.70 1.44 4.20
C SER A 32 -7.64 0.54 4.82
N ALA A 33 -8.08 -0.54 5.48
CA ALA A 33 -7.18 -1.56 6.00
C ALA A 33 -6.82 -2.54 4.89
N LYS A 34 -5.53 -2.83 4.72
CA LYS A 34 -5.02 -3.72 3.67
C LYS A 34 -4.08 -4.77 4.25
N GLY A 35 -4.42 -6.03 4.07
CA GLY A 35 -3.55 -7.14 4.46
C GLY A 35 -2.53 -7.52 3.40
N SER A 36 -2.58 -6.89 2.23
CA SER A 36 -1.77 -7.27 1.07
C SER A 36 -0.56 -6.37 0.81
N VAL A 37 -0.31 -5.38 1.67
CA VAL A 37 0.81 -4.46 1.45
C VAL A 37 2.13 -5.21 1.65
N ARG A 38 3.04 -5.08 0.67
CA ARG A 38 4.36 -5.68 0.74
C ARG A 38 5.40 -4.81 0.05
N VAL A 39 6.65 -5.03 0.42
CA VAL A 39 7.79 -4.40 -0.25
C VAL A 39 7.97 -5.03 -1.63
N LEU A 40 8.06 -4.20 -2.66
CA LEU A 40 8.39 -4.65 -4.01
C LEU A 40 9.90 -4.55 -4.25
N ASP A 41 10.47 -3.40 -3.93
CA ASP A 41 11.90 -3.13 -4.04
C ASP A 41 12.27 -2.02 -3.04
N ASP A 42 13.49 -1.49 -3.13
CA ASP A 42 13.98 -0.49 -2.18
C ASP A 42 13.18 0.82 -2.20
N GLU A 43 12.43 1.07 -3.27
CA GLU A 43 11.76 2.36 -3.47
C GLU A 43 10.24 2.23 -3.66
N HIS A 44 9.71 1.01 -3.64
CA HIS A 44 8.29 0.76 -3.92
C HIS A 44 7.68 -0.24 -2.95
N VAL A 45 6.41 0.04 -2.58
CA VAL A 45 5.54 -0.95 -1.96
C VAL A 45 4.34 -1.17 -2.87
N VAL A 46 3.69 -2.33 -2.73
CA VAL A 46 2.50 -2.65 -3.52
C VAL A 46 1.41 -3.17 -2.61
N PHE A 47 0.16 -2.93 -3.00
CA PHE A 47 -0.98 -3.60 -2.38
C PHE A 47 -2.03 -3.91 -3.45
N ALA A 48 -2.95 -4.81 -3.11
CA ALA A 48 -4.01 -5.21 -4.03
C ALA A 48 -5.33 -4.53 -3.68
N ASP A 49 -6.10 -4.22 -4.72
CA ASP A 49 -7.50 -3.83 -4.59
C ASP A 49 -8.37 -5.08 -4.82
N VAL A 50 -9.03 -5.54 -3.77
CA VAL A 50 -10.03 -6.60 -3.84
C VAL A 50 -11.42 -5.98 -3.89
N HIS A 51 -11.71 -5.07 -2.96
CA HIS A 51 -12.97 -4.32 -2.93
C HIS A 51 -12.78 -3.03 -2.14
N SER A 52 -12.13 -2.06 -2.76
CA SER A 52 -11.91 -0.75 -2.15
C SER A 52 -12.11 0.36 -3.18
N PRO A 53 -13.38 0.55 -3.62
CA PRO A 53 -13.68 1.48 -4.72
C PRO A 53 -13.30 2.93 -4.39
N ARG A 54 -13.42 3.35 -3.13
CA ARG A 54 -13.05 4.71 -2.73
C ARG A 54 -11.56 4.96 -2.81
N THR A 55 -10.75 3.98 -2.39
CA THR A 55 -9.29 4.06 -2.49
C THR A 55 -8.87 4.22 -3.94
N ILE A 56 -9.39 3.39 -4.83
CA ILE A 56 -9.07 3.45 -6.27
C ILE A 56 -9.54 4.76 -6.90
N ALA A 57 -10.77 5.17 -6.62
CA ALA A 57 -11.31 6.43 -7.15
C ALA A 57 -10.46 7.63 -6.70
N ASN A 58 -10.06 7.66 -5.43
CA ASN A 58 -9.22 8.73 -4.91
C ASN A 58 -7.85 8.77 -5.60
N ILE A 59 -7.20 7.62 -5.76
CA ILE A 59 -5.88 7.55 -6.40
C ILE A 59 -5.94 8.01 -7.86
N ARG A 60 -7.03 7.71 -8.56
CA ARG A 60 -7.21 8.17 -9.95
C ARG A 60 -7.26 9.70 -10.04
N GLU A 61 -7.85 10.35 -9.05
CA GLU A 61 -7.95 11.82 -9.01
C GLU A 61 -6.72 12.47 -8.40
N ASN A 62 -6.12 11.81 -7.41
CA ASN A 62 -5.00 12.33 -6.64
C ASN A 62 -4.10 11.15 -6.24
N PRO A 63 -2.92 11.02 -6.82
CA PRO A 63 -2.08 9.85 -6.58
C PRO A 63 -1.40 9.83 -5.21
N GLN A 64 -1.52 10.86 -4.41
CA GLN A 64 -0.88 10.91 -3.09
C GLN A 64 -1.47 9.87 -2.16
N VAL A 65 -0.59 9.07 -1.53
CA VAL A 65 -0.96 7.97 -0.64
C VAL A 65 -0.10 8.06 0.62
N SER A 66 -0.70 7.78 1.77
CA SER A 66 0.04 7.56 3.02
C SER A 66 -0.34 6.20 3.58
N ILE A 67 0.65 5.45 4.07
CA ILE A 67 0.41 4.11 4.63
C ILE A 67 1.06 4.03 6.01
N LEU A 68 0.30 3.46 6.96
CA LEU A 68 0.73 3.28 8.34
C LEU A 68 0.73 1.80 8.71
N TRP A 69 1.83 1.35 9.31
CA TRP A 69 1.94 0.07 10.00
C TRP A 69 2.20 0.35 11.47
N LEU A 70 1.50 -0.32 12.37
CA LEU A 70 1.67 -0.11 13.79
C LEU A 70 1.54 -1.43 14.55
N ASP A 71 2.52 -1.70 15.43
CA ASP A 71 2.41 -2.74 16.43
C ASP A 71 1.83 -2.11 17.70
N ALA A 72 0.58 -2.44 18.00
CA ALA A 72 -0.13 -1.86 19.14
C ALA A 72 0.53 -2.21 20.48
N ALA A 73 1.20 -3.37 20.57
CA ALA A 73 1.83 -3.81 21.82
C ALA A 73 3.08 -3.01 22.16
N THR A 74 3.89 -2.66 21.15
CA THR A 74 5.17 -1.98 21.35
C THR A 74 5.13 -0.50 20.95
N HIS A 75 4.06 -0.05 20.29
CA HIS A 75 3.91 1.28 19.69
C HIS A 75 4.96 1.59 18.62
N LYS A 76 5.65 0.56 18.13
CA LYS A 76 6.59 0.70 17.02
C LYS A 76 5.86 0.56 15.70
N GLY A 77 6.30 1.28 14.70
CA GLY A 77 5.68 1.23 13.40
C GLY A 77 6.46 1.95 12.32
N CYS A 78 5.81 2.06 11.18
CA CYS A 78 6.38 2.71 10.01
C CYS A 78 5.27 3.48 9.31
N ARG A 79 5.61 4.64 8.78
CA ARG A 79 4.71 5.42 7.93
C ARG A 79 5.46 5.82 6.67
N ILE A 80 4.79 5.70 5.55
CA ILE A 80 5.33 6.19 4.28
C ILE A 80 4.36 7.15 3.62
N TRP A 81 4.91 8.02 2.79
CA TRP A 81 4.16 8.85 1.83
C TRP A 81 4.72 8.56 0.46
N GLY A 82 3.85 8.54 -0.54
CA GLY A 82 4.27 8.30 -1.90
C GLY A 82 3.16 8.51 -2.90
N LYS A 83 3.42 8.14 -4.15
CA LYS A 83 2.46 8.24 -5.24
C LYS A 83 2.07 6.85 -5.71
N GLY A 84 0.76 6.63 -5.78
CA GLY A 84 0.20 5.36 -6.23
C GLY A 84 -0.05 5.33 -7.73
N GLU A 85 0.30 4.22 -8.34
CA GLU A 85 0.00 3.90 -9.74
C GLU A 85 -0.91 2.68 -9.77
N ILE A 86 -2.05 2.79 -10.47
CA ILE A 86 -3.02 1.70 -10.59
C ILE A 86 -2.62 0.82 -11.77
N ILE A 87 -2.42 -0.48 -11.52
CA ILE A 87 -1.98 -1.45 -12.51
C ILE A 87 -3.06 -2.54 -12.62
N THR A 88 -3.57 -2.76 -13.83
CA THR A 88 -4.66 -3.70 -14.07
C THR A 88 -4.26 -4.89 -14.96
N SER A 89 -3.01 -4.94 -15.40
CA SER A 89 -2.51 -6.04 -16.22
C SER A 89 -0.99 -6.11 -16.15
N GLY A 90 -0.40 -7.18 -16.66
CA GLY A 90 1.04 -7.37 -16.73
C GLY A 90 1.58 -8.26 -15.63
N GLU A 91 2.90 -8.36 -15.57
CA GLU A 91 3.58 -9.32 -14.69
C GLU A 91 3.29 -9.08 -13.22
N LEU A 92 3.36 -7.82 -12.76
CA LEU A 92 3.11 -7.49 -11.35
C LEU A 92 1.67 -7.81 -10.96
N PHE A 93 0.71 -7.48 -11.83
CA PHE A 93 -0.70 -7.81 -11.61
C PHE A 93 -0.87 -9.33 -11.51
N ASP A 94 -0.31 -10.09 -12.45
CA ASP A 94 -0.47 -11.53 -12.52
C ASP A 94 0.13 -12.23 -11.30
N LYS A 95 1.31 -11.81 -10.87
CA LYS A 95 1.96 -12.35 -9.66
C LYS A 95 1.12 -12.09 -8.40
N THR A 96 0.61 -10.87 -8.27
CA THR A 96 -0.20 -10.50 -7.11
C THR A 96 -1.54 -11.24 -7.12
N ALA A 97 -2.15 -11.38 -8.30
CA ALA A 97 -3.39 -12.14 -8.47
C ALA A 97 -3.19 -13.60 -8.03
N ALA A 98 -2.08 -14.22 -8.42
CA ALA A 98 -1.77 -15.61 -8.06
C ALA A 98 -1.57 -15.76 -6.54
N MET A 99 -0.89 -14.81 -5.91
CA MET A 99 -0.68 -14.82 -4.45
C MET A 99 -2.01 -14.77 -3.68
N LEU A 100 -2.94 -13.92 -4.12
CA LEU A 100 -4.22 -13.74 -3.43
C LEU A 100 -5.26 -14.78 -3.80
N ALA A 101 -5.13 -15.41 -4.99
CA ALA A 101 -5.98 -16.54 -5.38
C ALA A 101 -5.84 -17.70 -4.38
N SER A 102 -4.65 -17.91 -3.82
CA SER A 102 -4.42 -18.93 -2.80
C SER A 102 -5.21 -18.68 -1.51
N ARG A 103 -5.70 -17.45 -1.32
CA ARG A 103 -6.56 -17.04 -0.19
C ARG A 103 -8.00 -16.85 -0.62
N ASN A 104 -8.38 -17.37 -1.79
CA ASN A 104 -9.72 -17.24 -2.38
C ASN A 104 -10.12 -15.78 -2.62
N MET A 105 -9.16 -14.91 -2.91
CA MET A 105 -9.42 -13.51 -3.22
C MET A 105 -9.13 -13.21 -4.68
N LYS A 106 -10.07 -12.54 -5.34
CA LYS A 106 -9.90 -12.05 -6.70
C LYS A 106 -9.61 -10.57 -6.66
N ILE A 107 -8.52 -10.15 -7.29
CA ILE A 107 -8.12 -8.74 -7.30
C ILE A 107 -8.64 -8.03 -8.54
N ASN A 108 -8.92 -6.74 -8.41
CA ASN A 108 -9.32 -5.88 -9.51
C ASN A 108 -8.15 -5.04 -10.03
N ALA A 109 -7.21 -4.70 -9.16
CA ALA A 109 -6.06 -3.88 -9.50
C ALA A 109 -4.94 -4.11 -8.48
N VAL A 110 -3.74 -3.72 -8.87
CA VAL A 110 -2.59 -3.58 -7.97
C VAL A 110 -2.25 -2.10 -7.91
N VAL A 111 -1.95 -1.59 -6.73
CA VAL A 111 -1.44 -0.24 -6.57
C VAL A 111 0.05 -0.33 -6.25
N LYS A 112 0.87 0.27 -7.10
CA LYS A 112 2.31 0.37 -6.91
C LYS A 112 2.61 1.77 -6.38
N VAL A 113 3.16 1.86 -5.19
CA VAL A 113 3.45 3.14 -4.53
C VAL A 113 4.94 3.44 -4.61
N ALA A 114 5.29 4.53 -5.30
CA ALA A 114 6.65 5.06 -5.31
C ALA A 114 6.86 5.87 -4.03
N VAL A 115 7.76 5.40 -3.18
CA VAL A 115 7.97 5.97 -1.85
C VAL A 115 8.72 7.30 -1.95
N GLU A 116 8.16 8.36 -1.35
CA GLU A 116 8.75 9.69 -1.33
C GLU A 116 9.33 10.05 0.04
N GLN A 117 8.75 9.51 1.10
CA GLN A 117 9.18 9.78 2.48
C GLN A 117 8.90 8.58 3.36
N VAL A 118 9.79 8.28 4.30
CA VAL A 118 9.66 7.18 5.25
C VAL A 118 9.93 7.70 6.66
N GLU A 119 9.07 7.29 7.61
CA GLU A 119 9.32 7.51 9.04
C GLU A 119 9.13 6.20 9.78
N THR A 120 10.05 5.91 10.71
CA THR A 120 9.94 4.77 11.63
C THR A 120 9.97 5.28 13.07
N ASN A 121 9.23 4.57 13.93
CA ASN A 121 9.17 4.92 15.36
C ASN A 121 10.11 4.02 16.17
#